data_cb2e30ed6b5000d9a26d0e736912946d
#
_entry.id   cb2e30ed6b5000d9a26d0e736912946d
#
_cell.length_a   1.000
_cell.length_b   1.000
_cell.length_c   1.000
_cell.angle_alpha   90.00
_cell.angle_beta   90.00
_cell.angle_gamma   90.00
#
_symmetry.space_group_name_H-M   'P 1'
#
loop_
_entity.id
_entity.type
_entity.pdbx_description
1 polymer ?
#
loop_
_entity_poly.entity_id
_entity_poly.type
_entity_poly.pdbx_seq_one_letter_code
_entity_poly.pdbx_strand_id
1 'polypeptide(L)'
;MTVMERLRVTLEMIKIEHTLFALPFAFIGATLAAQTMPPEPPGFWISRLLWIIVAMVGARSAAMTFNRIADRDIDRANPRTATRALAAGLLDLRFAWAFTIISAALFLLAASRLNRLTLILSPVALGSIFFYSYTKRFTFLSHLVLGWCLGIAPAGAWIAIRGDLTLTPVLLSVIVMLWTAGFDILYACQDHEFDRRAGLHSIPQRFGIKKALWIARGLHALMYAALVWLFFEVPLEYVGCAGVLATGALLVYQHSIVKDKDLSRLNAAFFTTNAFVSVILFVTIAIDVFILG
;
A
#
# COMPACT_ATOMS: atom_id res chain seq x y z
N MET A 1 20.71 15.36 -18.72
CA MET A 1 20.10 14.00 -18.65
C MET A 1 19.16 13.80 -19.84
N THR A 2 19.24 12.67 -20.52
CA THR A 2 18.28 12.24 -21.53
C THR A 2 16.92 11.92 -20.90
N VAL A 3 15.85 11.81 -21.72
CA VAL A 3 14.52 11.41 -21.22
C VAL A 3 14.58 10.02 -20.57
N MET A 4 15.35 9.09 -21.15
CA MET A 4 15.50 7.72 -20.63
C MET A 4 16.20 7.70 -19.24
N GLU A 5 17.25 8.49 -19.08
CA GLU A 5 17.93 8.64 -17.78
C GLU A 5 16.99 9.25 -16.72
N ARG A 6 16.21 10.27 -17.07
CA ARG A 6 15.22 10.86 -16.16
C ARG A 6 14.15 9.85 -15.75
N LEU A 7 13.66 9.04 -16.68
CA LEU A 7 12.69 7.98 -16.41
C LEU A 7 13.28 6.94 -15.46
N ARG A 8 14.50 6.47 -15.73
CA ARG A 8 15.18 5.53 -14.85
C ARG A 8 15.33 6.07 -13.43
N VAL A 9 15.84 7.31 -13.29
CA VAL A 9 16.00 7.96 -11.97
C VAL A 9 14.65 8.13 -11.27
N THR A 10 13.55 8.40 -12.02
CA THR A 10 12.22 8.50 -11.43
C THR A 10 11.74 7.14 -10.92
N LEU A 11 11.90 6.07 -11.70
CA LEU A 11 11.50 4.71 -11.29
C LEU A 11 12.31 4.24 -10.06
N GLU A 12 13.60 4.51 -10.02
CA GLU A 12 14.44 4.25 -8.84
C GLU A 12 13.99 5.10 -7.62
N MET A 13 13.65 6.37 -7.82
CA MET A 13 13.17 7.27 -6.76
C MET A 13 11.85 6.81 -6.15
N ILE A 14 10.91 6.34 -6.95
CA ILE A 14 9.61 5.83 -6.48
C ILE A 14 9.69 4.39 -5.98
N LYS A 15 10.86 3.75 -6.11
CA LYS A 15 11.09 2.37 -5.68
C LYS A 15 10.01 1.43 -6.21
N ILE A 16 9.99 1.27 -7.54
CA ILE A 16 8.95 0.49 -8.23
C ILE A 16 8.87 -0.95 -7.72
N GLU A 17 9.98 -1.51 -7.22
CA GLU A 17 10.03 -2.82 -6.58
C GLU A 17 9.12 -2.94 -5.35
N HIS A 18 8.79 -1.85 -4.68
CA HIS A 18 7.84 -1.84 -3.56
C HIS A 18 6.37 -1.98 -4.01
N THR A 19 6.09 -1.99 -5.31
CA THR A 19 4.77 -2.35 -5.84
C THR A 19 4.39 -3.77 -5.42
N LEU A 20 5.38 -4.62 -5.16
CA LEU A 20 5.20 -5.98 -4.64
C LEU A 20 4.46 -6.05 -3.30
N PHE A 21 4.36 -4.97 -2.52
CA PHE A 21 3.59 -5.00 -1.26
C PHE A 21 2.08 -4.82 -1.48
N ALA A 22 1.68 -3.96 -2.39
CA ALA A 22 0.28 -3.64 -2.61
C ALA A 22 -0.38 -4.53 -3.67
N LEU A 23 0.40 -4.98 -4.67
CA LEU A 23 -0.11 -5.78 -5.78
C LEU A 23 -0.69 -7.14 -5.33
N PRO A 24 -0.09 -7.90 -4.40
CA PRO A 24 -0.69 -9.13 -3.89
C PRO A 24 -2.07 -8.91 -3.29
N PHE A 25 -2.30 -7.82 -2.54
CA PHE A 25 -3.60 -7.53 -1.97
C PHE A 25 -4.65 -7.13 -3.03
N ALA A 26 -4.25 -6.42 -4.08
CA ALA A 26 -5.13 -6.18 -5.22
C ALA A 26 -5.53 -7.51 -5.89
N PHE A 27 -4.58 -8.44 -6.04
CA PHE A 27 -4.86 -9.77 -6.58
C PHE A 27 -5.72 -10.62 -5.64
N ILE A 28 -5.57 -10.53 -4.30
CA ILE A 28 -6.51 -11.15 -3.36
C ILE A 28 -7.93 -10.64 -3.62
N GLY A 29 -8.12 -9.33 -3.73
CA GLY A 29 -9.42 -8.74 -4.05
C GLY A 29 -10.00 -9.24 -5.39
N ALA A 30 -9.16 -9.33 -6.43
CA ALA A 30 -9.55 -9.87 -7.73
C ALA A 30 -9.88 -11.38 -7.67
N THR A 31 -9.09 -12.18 -6.95
CA THR A 31 -9.27 -13.62 -6.77
C THR A 31 -10.58 -13.93 -6.06
N LEU A 32 -10.84 -13.26 -4.92
CA LEU A 32 -12.08 -13.45 -4.18
C LEU A 32 -13.31 -12.94 -4.96
N ALA A 33 -13.16 -11.89 -5.75
CA ALA A 33 -14.21 -11.43 -6.67
C ALA A 33 -14.49 -12.50 -7.74
N ALA A 34 -13.45 -13.08 -8.32
CA ALA A 34 -13.58 -14.11 -9.36
C ALA A 34 -14.30 -15.36 -8.86
N GLN A 35 -14.07 -15.79 -7.61
CA GLN A 35 -14.76 -16.94 -7.00
C GLN A 35 -16.28 -16.79 -6.98
N THR A 36 -16.79 -15.56 -6.94
CA THR A 36 -18.22 -15.25 -6.86
C THR A 36 -18.87 -14.94 -8.22
N MET A 37 -18.08 -14.98 -9.30
CA MET A 37 -18.54 -14.70 -10.67
C MET A 37 -18.93 -16.00 -11.39
N PRO A 38 -19.92 -15.93 -12.34
CA PRO A 38 -20.12 -17.04 -13.25
C PRO A 38 -18.86 -17.29 -14.11
N PRO A 39 -18.72 -18.48 -14.71
CA PRO A 39 -17.60 -18.75 -15.61
C PRO A 39 -17.55 -17.75 -16.77
N GLU A 40 -16.39 -17.13 -16.93
CA GLU A 40 -16.12 -16.15 -17.99
C GLU A 40 -14.98 -16.64 -18.89
N PRO A 41 -14.96 -16.26 -20.18
CA PRO A 41 -13.92 -16.69 -21.10
C PRO A 41 -12.55 -16.18 -20.69
N PRO A 42 -11.44 -16.89 -21.03
CA PRO A 42 -10.08 -16.48 -20.63
C PRO A 42 -9.71 -15.05 -21.02
N GLY A 43 -10.20 -14.55 -22.16
CA GLY A 43 -9.96 -13.20 -22.64
C GLY A 43 -10.52 -12.12 -21.69
N PHE A 44 -11.64 -12.39 -21.00
CA PHE A 44 -12.18 -11.50 -19.97
C PHE A 44 -11.19 -11.34 -18.82
N TRP A 45 -10.71 -12.44 -18.27
CA TRP A 45 -9.78 -12.44 -17.13
C TRP A 45 -8.44 -11.77 -17.47
N ILE A 46 -7.87 -12.11 -18.62
CA ILE A 46 -6.62 -11.50 -19.08
C ILE A 46 -6.77 -9.99 -19.21
N SER A 47 -7.85 -9.53 -19.85
CA SER A 47 -8.12 -8.10 -20.02
C SER A 47 -8.28 -7.39 -18.66
N ARG A 48 -9.08 -7.95 -17.74
CA ARG A 48 -9.31 -7.36 -16.41
C ARG A 48 -8.02 -7.27 -15.60
N LEU A 49 -7.24 -8.36 -15.54
CA LEU A 49 -5.98 -8.38 -14.80
C LEU A 49 -4.96 -7.39 -15.37
N LEU A 50 -4.83 -7.30 -16.69
CA LEU A 50 -3.94 -6.33 -17.33
C LEU A 50 -4.32 -4.88 -16.96
N TRP A 51 -5.61 -4.54 -17.03
CA TRP A 51 -6.06 -3.19 -16.69
C TRP A 51 -5.96 -2.89 -15.19
N ILE A 52 -6.14 -3.88 -14.30
CA ILE A 52 -5.87 -3.74 -12.86
C ILE A 52 -4.38 -3.45 -12.63
N ILE A 53 -3.47 -4.17 -13.29
CA ILE A 53 -2.03 -3.92 -13.18
C ILE A 53 -1.68 -2.50 -13.66
N VAL A 54 -2.20 -2.09 -14.81
CA VAL A 54 -2.00 -0.73 -15.36
C VAL A 54 -2.52 0.33 -14.37
N ALA A 55 -3.71 0.11 -13.79
CA ALA A 55 -4.27 1.01 -12.78
C ALA A 55 -3.37 1.10 -11.55
N MET A 56 -2.90 -0.03 -11.03
CA MET A 56 -2.01 -0.08 -9.86
C MET A 56 -0.68 0.64 -10.11
N VAL A 57 -0.06 0.39 -11.27
CA VAL A 57 1.19 1.06 -11.67
C VAL A 57 0.96 2.56 -11.84
N GLY A 58 -0.12 2.98 -12.51
CA GLY A 58 -0.46 4.38 -12.71
C GLY A 58 -0.72 5.12 -11.39
N ALA A 59 -1.60 4.58 -10.55
CA ALA A 59 -1.94 5.17 -9.24
C ALA A 59 -0.69 5.30 -8.35
N ARG A 60 0.11 4.23 -8.24
CA ARG A 60 1.31 4.23 -7.42
C ARG A 60 2.37 5.21 -7.93
N SER A 61 2.61 5.23 -9.25
CA SER A 61 3.57 6.15 -9.87
C SER A 61 3.15 7.61 -9.64
N ALA A 62 1.87 7.92 -9.82
CA ALA A 62 1.32 9.24 -9.52
C ALA A 62 1.48 9.60 -8.03
N ALA A 63 1.06 8.70 -7.11
CA ALA A 63 1.13 8.90 -5.67
C ALA A 63 2.55 9.18 -5.20
N MET A 64 3.50 8.31 -5.57
CA MET A 64 4.88 8.39 -5.08
C MET A 64 5.60 9.60 -5.63
N THR A 65 5.42 9.91 -6.93
CA THR A 65 6.06 11.09 -7.53
C THR A 65 5.47 12.37 -6.96
N PHE A 66 4.14 12.45 -6.81
CA PHE A 66 3.50 13.58 -6.17
C PHE A 66 3.97 13.78 -4.72
N ASN A 67 4.09 12.70 -3.95
CA ASN A 67 4.64 12.78 -2.60
C ASN A 67 6.07 13.35 -2.59
N ARG A 68 6.94 12.95 -3.55
CA ARG A 68 8.29 13.53 -3.68
C ARG A 68 8.26 15.01 -4.06
N ILE A 69 7.30 15.45 -4.87
CA ILE A 69 7.10 16.86 -5.21
C ILE A 69 6.67 17.64 -3.95
N ALA A 70 5.64 17.14 -3.27
CA ALA A 70 5.09 17.78 -2.08
C ALA A 70 6.11 17.88 -0.94
N ASP A 71 6.91 16.84 -0.72
CA ASP A 71 7.86 16.76 0.40
C ASP A 71 9.30 17.20 0.02
N ARG A 72 9.51 17.79 -1.17
CA ARG A 72 10.85 18.13 -1.68
C ARG A 72 11.72 18.89 -0.68
N ASP A 73 11.20 19.92 -0.05
CA ASP A 73 11.96 20.77 0.88
C ASP A 73 12.15 20.09 2.24
N ILE A 74 11.16 19.31 2.70
CA ILE A 74 11.25 18.47 3.90
C ILE A 74 12.30 17.38 3.68
N ASP A 75 12.28 16.71 2.53
CA ASP A 75 13.26 15.67 2.16
C ASP A 75 14.68 16.23 2.11
N ARG A 76 14.87 17.46 1.59
CA ARG A 76 16.16 18.14 1.55
C ARG A 76 16.72 18.42 2.94
N ALA A 77 15.86 18.75 3.89
CA ALA A 77 16.25 19.06 5.27
C ALA A 77 16.52 17.79 6.10
N ASN A 78 15.99 16.62 5.70
CA ASN A 78 16.19 15.37 6.43
C ASN A 78 17.43 14.61 5.92
N PRO A 79 18.48 14.38 6.75
CA PRO A 79 19.70 13.67 6.32
C PRO A 79 19.42 12.30 5.68
N ARG A 80 18.37 11.58 6.12
CA ARG A 80 18.01 10.27 5.58
C ARG A 80 17.46 10.34 4.15
N THR A 81 16.80 11.44 3.79
CA THR A 81 16.10 11.58 2.50
C THR A 81 16.68 12.65 1.58
N ALA A 82 17.68 13.40 2.03
CA ALA A 82 18.32 14.48 1.26
C ALA A 82 18.95 14.00 -0.07
N THR A 83 19.30 12.73 -0.17
CA THR A 83 19.84 12.10 -1.40
C THR A 83 18.77 11.70 -2.42
N ARG A 84 17.48 11.86 -2.12
CA ARG A 84 16.40 11.59 -3.09
C ARG A 84 16.51 12.51 -4.29
N ALA A 85 16.25 11.99 -5.48
CA ALA A 85 16.55 12.67 -6.75
C ALA A 85 15.98 14.10 -6.86
N LEU A 86 14.72 14.34 -6.39
CA LEU A 86 14.12 15.71 -6.40
C LEU A 86 14.72 16.60 -5.29
N ALA A 87 14.97 16.07 -4.12
CA ALA A 87 15.58 16.80 -3.01
C ALA A 87 17.02 17.22 -3.33
N ALA A 88 17.79 16.30 -3.94
CA ALA A 88 19.15 16.52 -4.39
C ALA A 88 19.29 17.38 -5.67
N GLY A 89 18.16 17.72 -6.33
CA GLY A 89 18.18 18.48 -7.58
C GLY A 89 18.63 17.68 -8.82
N LEU A 90 18.70 16.36 -8.73
CA LEU A 90 19.07 15.49 -9.85
C LEU A 90 17.92 15.31 -10.86
N LEU A 91 16.69 15.59 -10.48
CA LEU A 91 15.51 15.50 -11.32
C LEU A 91 14.80 16.86 -11.38
N ASP A 92 14.43 17.27 -12.60
CA ASP A 92 13.68 18.50 -12.82
C ASP A 92 12.22 18.37 -12.32
N LEU A 93 11.75 19.41 -11.63
CA LEU A 93 10.40 19.48 -11.08
C LEU A 93 9.33 19.43 -12.19
N ARG A 94 9.59 20.04 -13.35
CA ARG A 94 8.68 20.01 -14.51
C ARG A 94 8.50 18.59 -15.03
N PHE A 95 9.60 17.83 -15.09
CA PHE A 95 9.54 16.42 -15.48
C PHE A 95 8.75 15.59 -14.46
N ALA A 96 8.97 15.80 -13.16
CA ALA A 96 8.23 15.11 -12.12
C ALA A 96 6.73 15.39 -12.18
N TRP A 97 6.33 16.64 -12.42
CA TRP A 97 4.92 16.99 -12.62
C TRP A 97 4.32 16.32 -13.86
N ALA A 98 5.03 16.37 -15.01
CA ALA A 98 4.59 15.69 -16.23
C ALA A 98 4.41 14.19 -16.01
N PHE A 99 5.36 13.54 -15.35
CA PHE A 99 5.27 12.11 -14.99
C PHE A 99 4.08 11.82 -14.08
N THR A 100 3.82 12.67 -13.08
CA THR A 100 2.65 12.54 -12.18
C THR A 100 1.34 12.62 -12.97
N ILE A 101 1.21 13.62 -13.85
CA ILE A 101 -0.01 13.84 -14.65
C ILE A 101 -0.24 12.67 -15.62
N ILE A 102 0.80 12.22 -16.32
CA ILE A 102 0.72 11.08 -17.24
C ILE A 102 0.33 9.80 -16.48
N SER A 103 0.93 9.57 -15.31
CA SER A 103 0.61 8.40 -14.48
C SER A 103 -0.82 8.44 -13.95
N ALA A 104 -1.32 9.61 -13.54
CA ALA A 104 -2.71 9.79 -13.13
C ALA A 104 -3.68 9.60 -14.31
N ALA A 105 -3.36 10.12 -15.48
CA ALA A 105 -4.14 9.91 -16.70
C ALA A 105 -4.18 8.42 -17.09
N LEU A 106 -3.07 7.70 -16.97
CA LEU A 106 -2.99 6.27 -17.22
C LEU A 106 -3.88 5.48 -16.24
N PHE A 107 -3.91 5.87 -14.96
CA PHE A 107 -4.81 5.28 -13.96
C PHE A 107 -6.28 5.50 -14.33
N LEU A 108 -6.68 6.73 -14.70
CA LEU A 108 -8.05 7.04 -15.10
C LEU A 108 -8.45 6.30 -16.39
N LEU A 109 -7.53 6.20 -17.36
CA LEU A 109 -7.74 5.40 -18.57
C LEU A 109 -7.96 3.93 -18.22
N ALA A 110 -7.13 3.35 -17.35
CA ALA A 110 -7.31 1.97 -16.92
C ALA A 110 -8.66 1.77 -16.21
N ALA A 111 -9.04 2.67 -15.32
CA ALA A 111 -10.33 2.64 -14.64
C ALA A 111 -11.51 2.69 -15.63
N SER A 112 -11.40 3.49 -16.69
CA SER A 112 -12.43 3.58 -17.74
C SER A 112 -12.58 2.30 -18.58
N ARG A 113 -11.52 1.48 -18.65
CA ARG A 113 -11.51 0.19 -19.36
C ARG A 113 -12.02 -0.98 -18.50
N LEU A 114 -12.14 -0.76 -17.21
CA LEU A 114 -12.65 -1.77 -16.26
C LEU A 114 -14.18 -1.76 -16.20
N ASN A 115 -14.75 -0.83 -15.47
CA ASN A 115 -16.22 -0.64 -15.44
C ASN A 115 -16.61 0.76 -14.95
N ARG A 116 -17.90 1.07 -15.01
CA ARG A 116 -18.44 2.39 -14.66
C ARG A 116 -18.16 2.77 -13.19
N LEU A 117 -18.32 1.83 -12.25
CA LEU A 117 -18.12 2.11 -10.82
C LEU A 117 -16.65 2.38 -10.52
N THR A 118 -15.72 1.60 -11.10
CA THR A 118 -14.28 1.84 -10.99
C THR A 118 -13.91 3.25 -11.48
N LEU A 119 -14.48 3.66 -12.62
CA LEU A 119 -14.25 5.01 -13.16
C LEU A 119 -14.80 6.11 -12.23
N ILE A 120 -16.03 5.94 -11.71
CA ILE A 120 -16.63 6.94 -10.80
C ILE A 120 -15.83 7.10 -9.51
N LEU A 121 -15.26 6.00 -8.97
CA LEU A 121 -14.49 6.03 -7.73
C LEU A 121 -13.02 6.42 -7.92
N SER A 122 -12.51 6.36 -9.16
CA SER A 122 -11.09 6.66 -9.42
C SER A 122 -10.65 8.09 -9.05
N PRO A 123 -11.46 9.17 -9.19
CA PRO A 123 -11.08 10.49 -8.68
C PRO A 123 -10.97 10.54 -7.15
N VAL A 124 -11.82 9.77 -6.43
CA VAL A 124 -11.75 9.68 -4.96
C VAL A 124 -10.44 9.00 -4.55
N ALA A 125 -10.05 7.93 -5.25
CA ALA A 125 -8.77 7.28 -5.02
C ALA A 125 -7.58 8.23 -5.26
N LEU A 126 -7.56 8.95 -6.40
CA LEU A 126 -6.52 9.96 -6.70
C LEU A 126 -6.49 11.08 -5.66
N GLY A 127 -7.66 11.60 -5.29
CA GLY A 127 -7.77 12.62 -4.23
C GLY A 127 -7.18 12.15 -2.91
N SER A 128 -7.50 10.91 -2.51
CA SER A 128 -6.99 10.30 -1.27
C SER A 128 -5.46 10.18 -1.27
N ILE A 129 -4.86 9.66 -2.35
CA ILE A 129 -3.41 9.46 -2.44
C ILE A 129 -2.63 10.78 -2.52
N PHE A 130 -3.20 11.82 -3.14
CA PHE A 130 -2.59 13.15 -3.16
C PHE A 130 -2.74 13.86 -1.81
N PHE A 131 -3.92 13.76 -1.19
CA PHE A 131 -4.17 14.32 0.14
C PHE A 131 -3.20 13.76 1.20
N TYR A 132 -2.91 12.45 1.14
CA TYR A 132 -1.94 11.82 2.04
C TYR A 132 -0.61 12.59 2.13
N SER A 133 -0.10 13.10 1.01
CA SER A 133 1.20 13.79 0.96
C SER A 133 1.28 15.04 1.85
N TYR A 134 0.14 15.58 2.27
CA TYR A 134 0.10 16.76 3.14
C TYR A 134 -0.21 16.42 4.61
N THR A 135 -0.66 15.22 4.91
CA THR A 135 -1.23 14.87 6.23
C THR A 135 -0.25 15.01 7.38
N LYS A 136 1.04 14.68 7.20
CA LYS A 136 2.09 14.88 8.21
C LYS A 136 2.27 16.34 8.65
N ARG A 137 1.74 17.31 7.91
CA ARG A 137 1.87 18.74 8.22
C ARG A 137 0.86 19.22 9.27
N PHE A 138 -0.24 18.47 9.47
CA PHE A 138 -1.32 18.91 10.37
C PHE A 138 -1.91 17.78 11.24
N THR A 139 -1.61 16.48 10.96
CA THR A 139 -2.17 15.37 11.75
C THR A 139 -1.21 14.22 11.98
N PHE A 140 -1.20 13.68 13.19
CA PHE A 140 -0.48 12.46 13.53
C PHE A 140 -1.16 11.18 13.00
N LEU A 141 -2.38 11.28 12.47
CA LEU A 141 -3.11 10.16 11.86
C LEU A 141 -2.67 9.86 10.42
N SER A 142 -1.59 10.49 9.93
CA SER A 142 -1.04 10.29 8.58
C SER A 142 -0.82 8.81 8.24
N HIS A 143 -0.48 7.98 9.23
CA HIS A 143 -0.30 6.52 9.07
C HIS A 143 -1.61 5.82 8.69
N LEU A 144 -2.73 6.21 9.28
CA LEU A 144 -4.06 5.67 8.93
C LEU A 144 -4.50 6.14 7.55
N VAL A 145 -4.18 7.39 7.17
CA VAL A 145 -4.47 7.89 5.82
C VAL A 145 -3.64 7.14 4.77
N LEU A 146 -2.36 6.84 5.05
CA LEU A 146 -1.56 5.96 4.18
C LEU A 146 -2.19 4.58 4.07
N GLY A 147 -2.60 4.02 5.21
CA GLY A 147 -3.28 2.73 5.26
C GLY A 147 -4.56 2.71 4.44
N TRP A 148 -5.38 3.77 4.52
CA TRP A 148 -6.55 3.95 3.68
C TRP A 148 -6.19 3.94 2.19
N CYS A 149 -5.15 4.70 1.78
CA CYS A 149 -4.71 4.75 0.39
C CYS A 149 -4.31 3.38 -0.16
N LEU A 150 -3.63 2.54 0.64
CA LEU A 150 -3.29 1.18 0.23
C LEU A 150 -4.49 0.24 0.30
N GLY A 151 -5.38 0.44 1.28
CA GLY A 151 -6.62 -0.33 1.44
C GLY A 151 -7.61 -0.19 0.27
N ILE A 152 -7.52 0.91 -0.49
CA ILE A 152 -8.31 1.07 -1.73
C ILE A 152 -7.94 0.00 -2.79
N ALA A 153 -6.71 -0.53 -2.79
CA ALA A 153 -6.25 -1.44 -3.83
C ALA A 153 -7.07 -2.75 -3.93
N PRO A 154 -7.27 -3.54 -2.85
CA PRO A 154 -8.09 -4.75 -2.92
C PRO A 154 -9.56 -4.46 -3.24
N ALA A 155 -10.16 -3.40 -2.68
CA ALA A 155 -11.53 -3.02 -3.01
C ALA A 155 -11.65 -2.56 -4.48
N GLY A 156 -10.69 -1.78 -4.97
CA GLY A 156 -10.64 -1.35 -6.36
C GLY A 156 -10.54 -2.53 -7.32
N ALA A 157 -9.73 -3.55 -7.01
CA ALA A 157 -9.61 -4.75 -7.80
C ALA A 157 -10.88 -5.63 -7.77
N TRP A 158 -11.53 -5.76 -6.61
CA TRP A 158 -12.85 -6.40 -6.49
C TRP A 158 -13.88 -5.70 -7.36
N ILE A 159 -14.01 -4.37 -7.21
CA ILE A 159 -14.96 -3.56 -8.01
C ILE A 159 -14.63 -3.68 -9.50
N ALA A 160 -13.35 -3.71 -9.89
CA ALA A 160 -12.93 -3.87 -11.27
C ALA A 160 -13.42 -5.17 -11.91
N ILE A 161 -13.55 -6.23 -11.14
CA ILE A 161 -14.08 -7.54 -11.57
C ILE A 161 -15.61 -7.54 -11.53
N ARG A 162 -16.22 -7.25 -10.38
CA ARG A 162 -17.66 -7.44 -10.14
C ARG A 162 -18.53 -6.24 -10.50
N GLY A 163 -18.00 -5.03 -10.39
CA GLY A 163 -18.78 -3.80 -10.55
C GLY A 163 -19.64 -3.41 -9.34
N ASP A 164 -19.46 -4.05 -8.19
CA ASP A 164 -20.16 -3.78 -6.93
C ASP A 164 -19.20 -3.64 -5.75
N LEU A 165 -19.72 -3.24 -4.59
CA LEU A 165 -18.98 -3.17 -3.33
C LEU A 165 -19.79 -3.89 -2.25
N THR A 166 -19.29 -5.02 -1.77
CA THR A 166 -19.88 -5.85 -0.70
C THR A 166 -19.05 -5.79 0.58
N LEU A 167 -19.39 -6.61 1.60
CA LEU A 167 -18.66 -6.65 2.87
C LEU A 167 -17.21 -7.15 2.68
N THR A 168 -17.00 -8.16 1.86
CA THR A 168 -15.68 -8.78 1.63
C THR A 168 -14.59 -7.78 1.22
N PRO A 169 -14.76 -6.95 0.15
CA PRO A 169 -13.76 -5.95 -0.21
C PRO A 169 -13.60 -4.83 0.83
N VAL A 170 -14.65 -4.52 1.62
CA VAL A 170 -14.54 -3.56 2.73
C VAL A 170 -13.66 -4.14 3.84
N LEU A 171 -13.84 -5.41 4.23
CA LEU A 171 -12.97 -6.10 5.19
C LEU A 171 -11.53 -6.16 4.71
N LEU A 172 -11.30 -6.49 3.43
CA LEU A 172 -9.95 -6.46 2.84
C LEU A 172 -9.31 -5.07 2.93
N SER A 173 -10.09 -4.02 2.65
CA SER A 173 -9.61 -2.63 2.77
C SER A 173 -9.22 -2.29 4.21
N VAL A 174 -10.03 -2.69 5.19
CA VAL A 174 -9.74 -2.48 6.63
C VAL A 174 -8.49 -3.26 7.04
N ILE A 175 -8.34 -4.52 6.62
CA ILE A 175 -7.16 -5.35 6.88
C ILE A 175 -5.90 -4.65 6.37
N VAL A 176 -5.89 -4.22 5.09
CA VAL A 176 -4.73 -3.55 4.49
C VAL A 176 -4.47 -2.19 5.12
N MET A 177 -5.52 -1.43 5.48
CA MET A 177 -5.40 -0.16 6.17
C MET A 177 -4.71 -0.31 7.53
N LEU A 178 -5.17 -1.23 8.36
CA LEU A 178 -4.63 -1.47 9.70
C LEU A 178 -3.20 -2.02 9.64
N TRP A 179 -2.94 -2.96 8.73
CA TRP A 179 -1.61 -3.51 8.48
C TRP A 179 -0.62 -2.43 8.04
N THR A 180 -1.01 -1.61 7.05
CA THR A 180 -0.17 -0.52 6.55
C THR A 180 0.12 0.51 7.63
N ALA A 181 -0.92 0.94 8.35
CA ALA A 181 -0.74 1.92 9.44
C ALA A 181 0.21 1.38 10.52
N GLY A 182 0.08 0.12 10.90
CA GLY A 182 0.95 -0.52 11.89
C GLY A 182 2.42 -0.54 11.46
N PHE A 183 2.73 -1.01 10.27
CA PHE A 183 4.13 -1.05 9.81
C PHE A 183 4.70 0.34 9.49
N ASP A 184 3.88 1.29 9.03
CA ASP A 184 4.33 2.66 8.76
C ASP A 184 4.66 3.41 10.06
N ILE A 185 3.93 3.15 11.16
CA ILE A 185 4.28 3.65 12.49
C ILE A 185 5.66 3.10 12.93
N LEU A 186 5.92 1.80 12.73
CA LEU A 186 7.23 1.22 13.02
C LEU A 186 8.31 1.95 12.22
N TYR A 187 8.10 2.11 10.92
CA TYR A 187 9.06 2.76 10.04
C TYR A 187 9.30 4.23 10.39
N ALA A 188 8.26 4.96 10.81
CA ALA A 188 8.35 6.36 11.20
C ALA A 188 9.15 6.57 12.50
N CYS A 189 9.39 5.54 13.32
CA CYS A 189 10.21 5.66 14.53
C CYS A 189 11.64 6.14 14.23
N GLN A 190 12.18 5.86 13.04
CA GLN A 190 13.51 6.33 12.65
C GLN A 190 13.57 7.84 12.35
N ASP A 191 12.43 8.47 12.05
CA ASP A 191 12.33 9.91 11.78
C ASP A 191 11.89 10.71 13.01
N HIS A 192 11.72 10.07 14.20
CA HIS A 192 11.17 10.68 15.41
C HIS A 192 11.83 12.02 15.76
N GLU A 193 13.16 12.09 15.81
CA GLU A 193 13.91 13.30 16.16
C GLU A 193 13.80 14.37 15.07
N PHE A 194 13.82 13.96 13.81
CA PHE A 194 13.66 14.88 12.68
C PHE A 194 12.24 15.48 12.68
N ASP A 195 11.21 14.63 12.75
CA ASP A 195 9.80 15.05 12.76
C ASP A 195 9.55 16.06 13.90
N ARG A 196 10.14 15.84 15.08
CA ARG A 196 10.03 16.74 16.23
C ARG A 196 10.66 18.12 15.97
N ARG A 197 11.85 18.15 15.34
CA ARG A 197 12.56 19.41 15.04
C ARG A 197 11.90 20.16 13.87
N ALA A 198 11.39 19.45 12.90
CA ALA A 198 10.73 20.01 11.72
C ALA A 198 9.25 20.39 11.94
N GLY A 199 8.69 20.12 13.12
CA GLY A 199 7.27 20.40 13.42
C GLY A 199 6.30 19.52 12.63
N LEU A 200 6.75 18.33 12.19
CA LEU A 200 5.92 17.36 11.48
C LEU A 200 5.19 16.46 12.48
N HIS A 201 3.99 16.05 12.10
CA HIS A 201 3.12 15.26 12.96
C HIS A 201 3.19 13.78 12.58
N SER A 202 3.57 12.93 13.55
CA SER A 202 3.52 11.48 13.44
C SER A 202 3.18 10.85 14.80
N ILE A 203 2.74 9.59 14.80
CA ILE A 203 2.47 8.87 16.06
C ILE A 203 3.73 8.78 16.93
N PRO A 204 4.91 8.39 16.38
CA PRO A 204 6.15 8.43 17.18
C PRO A 204 6.49 9.82 17.71
N GLN A 205 6.33 10.87 16.91
CA GLN A 205 6.60 12.25 17.33
C GLN A 205 5.70 12.68 18.49
N ARG A 206 4.39 12.34 18.43
CA ARG A 206 3.41 12.79 19.44
C ARG A 206 3.48 11.97 20.73
N PHE A 207 3.66 10.66 20.66
CA PHE A 207 3.51 9.74 21.81
C PHE A 207 4.82 9.13 22.26
N GLY A 208 5.92 9.35 21.54
CA GLY A 208 7.22 8.71 21.77
C GLY A 208 7.27 7.28 21.20
N ILE A 209 8.50 6.79 20.99
CA ILE A 209 8.77 5.49 20.33
C ILE A 209 8.07 4.34 21.05
N LYS A 210 8.20 4.25 22.40
CA LYS A 210 7.64 3.13 23.16
C LYS A 210 6.13 2.99 22.98
N LYS A 211 5.36 4.11 23.07
CA LYS A 211 3.90 4.06 22.88
C LYS A 211 3.55 3.82 21.41
N ALA A 212 4.32 4.36 20.46
CA ALA A 212 4.13 4.11 19.03
C ALA A 212 4.24 2.61 18.69
N LEU A 213 5.22 1.89 19.26
CA LEU A 213 5.35 0.44 19.10
C LEU A 213 4.13 -0.32 19.66
N TRP A 214 3.56 0.12 20.77
CA TRP A 214 2.34 -0.49 21.31
C TRP A 214 1.11 -0.21 20.43
N ILE A 215 0.97 1.01 19.91
CA ILE A 215 -0.09 1.36 18.97
C ILE A 215 0.01 0.50 17.71
N ALA A 216 1.21 0.35 17.16
CA ALA A 216 1.45 -0.51 15.99
C ALA A 216 1.06 -1.98 16.25
N ARG A 217 1.39 -2.52 17.45
CA ARG A 217 0.94 -3.87 17.86
C ARG A 217 -0.58 -3.97 17.93
N GLY A 218 -1.24 -2.96 18.51
CA GLY A 218 -2.70 -2.92 18.59
C GLY A 218 -3.37 -2.91 17.21
N LEU A 219 -2.85 -2.11 16.27
CA LEU A 219 -3.34 -2.08 14.89
C LEU A 219 -3.14 -3.42 14.17
N HIS A 220 -1.98 -4.08 14.35
CA HIS A 220 -1.74 -5.40 13.77
C HIS A 220 -2.59 -6.49 14.43
N ALA A 221 -2.88 -6.41 15.73
CA ALA A 221 -3.82 -7.32 16.40
C ALA A 221 -5.25 -7.16 15.86
N LEU A 222 -5.71 -5.91 15.65
CA LEU A 222 -7.01 -5.63 15.03
C LEU A 222 -7.05 -6.09 13.57
N MET A 223 -5.97 -5.86 12.82
CA MET A 223 -5.81 -6.39 11.46
C MET A 223 -5.95 -7.92 11.43
N TYR A 224 -5.26 -8.60 12.35
CA TYR A 224 -5.31 -10.07 12.41
C TYR A 224 -6.71 -10.58 12.79
N ALA A 225 -7.40 -9.92 13.72
CA ALA A 225 -8.79 -10.24 14.03
C ALA A 225 -9.72 -10.04 12.82
N ALA A 226 -9.54 -8.96 12.05
CA ALA A 226 -10.29 -8.73 10.82
C ALA A 226 -9.95 -9.78 9.73
N LEU A 227 -8.69 -10.23 9.65
CA LEU A 227 -8.28 -11.30 8.74
C LEU A 227 -8.91 -12.65 9.11
N VAL A 228 -8.97 -12.97 10.40
CA VAL A 228 -9.68 -14.16 10.89
C VAL A 228 -11.18 -14.05 10.58
N TRP A 229 -11.78 -12.87 10.76
CA TRP A 229 -13.18 -12.67 10.38
C TRP A 229 -13.39 -12.90 8.89
N LEU A 230 -12.54 -12.33 8.03
CA LEU A 230 -12.60 -12.55 6.58
C LEU A 230 -12.59 -14.04 6.23
N PHE A 231 -11.80 -14.84 6.94
CA PHE A 231 -11.74 -16.29 6.75
C PHE A 231 -13.10 -16.98 6.99
N PHE A 232 -13.94 -16.47 7.92
CA PHE A 232 -15.29 -16.98 8.15
C PHE A 232 -16.33 -16.45 7.14
N GLU A 233 -16.09 -15.33 6.50
CA GLU A 233 -16.98 -14.74 5.48
C GLU A 233 -16.76 -15.32 4.07
N VAL A 234 -15.59 -15.89 3.83
CA VAL A 234 -15.20 -16.44 2.51
C VAL A 234 -14.95 -17.94 2.68
N PRO A 235 -15.50 -18.80 1.80
CA PRO A 235 -15.25 -20.23 1.86
C PRO A 235 -13.81 -20.55 1.46
N LEU A 236 -12.88 -20.39 2.39
CA LEU A 236 -11.48 -20.75 2.25
C LEU A 236 -11.23 -22.09 2.92
N GLU A 237 -10.37 -22.88 2.30
CA GLU A 237 -9.97 -24.22 2.77
C GLU A 237 -8.74 -24.14 3.70
N TYR A 238 -8.13 -25.27 3.96
CA TYR A 238 -7.00 -25.39 4.91
C TYR A 238 -5.71 -24.68 4.48
N VAL A 239 -5.51 -24.43 3.17
CA VAL A 239 -4.30 -23.71 2.69
C VAL A 239 -4.40 -22.22 3.04
N GLY A 240 -5.59 -21.60 2.87
CA GLY A 240 -5.84 -20.24 3.32
C GLY A 240 -5.71 -20.10 4.84
N CYS A 241 -6.20 -21.10 5.60
CA CYS A 241 -5.99 -21.17 7.04
C CYS A 241 -4.50 -21.16 7.41
N ALA A 242 -3.68 -21.94 6.72
CA ALA A 242 -2.22 -21.92 6.91
C ALA A 242 -1.61 -20.55 6.61
N GLY A 243 -2.10 -19.84 5.58
CA GLY A 243 -1.71 -18.47 5.25
C GLY A 243 -2.02 -17.46 6.36
N VAL A 244 -3.23 -17.56 6.95
CA VAL A 244 -3.63 -16.74 8.11
C VAL A 244 -2.72 -16.99 9.30
N LEU A 245 -2.45 -18.28 9.64
CA LEU A 245 -1.56 -18.65 10.75
C LEU A 245 -0.12 -18.16 10.51
N ALA A 246 0.41 -18.33 9.28
CA ALA A 246 1.73 -17.83 8.91
C ALA A 246 1.82 -16.31 9.03
N THR A 247 0.77 -15.59 8.65
CA THR A 247 0.68 -14.14 8.82
C THR A 247 0.75 -13.74 10.29
N GLY A 248 0.03 -14.41 11.17
CA GLY A 248 0.11 -14.19 12.62
C GLY A 248 1.52 -14.38 13.17
N ALA A 249 2.19 -15.48 12.77
CA ALA A 249 3.57 -15.76 13.17
C ALA A 249 4.55 -14.66 12.67
N LEU A 250 4.39 -14.20 11.41
CA LEU A 250 5.20 -13.12 10.84
C LEU A 250 4.99 -11.79 11.57
N LEU A 251 3.75 -11.44 11.94
CA LEU A 251 3.47 -10.23 12.73
C LEU A 251 4.12 -10.30 14.13
N VAL A 252 4.03 -11.45 14.82
CA VAL A 252 4.72 -11.66 16.09
C VAL A 252 6.23 -11.51 15.91
N TYR A 253 6.81 -12.14 14.89
CA TYR A 253 8.23 -12.00 14.57
C TYR A 253 8.60 -10.55 14.32
N GLN A 254 7.85 -9.82 13.48
CA GLN A 254 8.08 -8.41 13.17
C GLN A 254 8.19 -7.55 14.45
N HIS A 255 7.27 -7.74 15.38
CA HIS A 255 7.26 -7.00 16.64
C HIS A 255 8.29 -7.49 17.66
N SER A 256 8.83 -8.69 17.51
CA SER A 256 9.89 -9.22 18.38
C SER A 256 11.26 -8.64 18.07
N ILE A 257 11.52 -8.32 16.79
CA ILE A 257 12.82 -7.82 16.31
C ILE A 257 12.98 -6.30 16.43
N VAL A 258 11.88 -5.55 16.70
CA VAL A 258 11.90 -4.08 16.87
C VAL A 258 11.66 -3.74 18.32
N LYS A 259 12.64 -3.06 18.94
CA LYS A 259 12.60 -2.62 20.34
C LYS A 259 12.75 -1.10 20.45
N ASP A 260 12.21 -0.51 21.51
CA ASP A 260 12.26 0.95 21.74
C ASP A 260 13.69 1.51 21.86
N LYS A 261 14.63 0.68 22.32
CA LYS A 261 16.06 1.02 22.46
C LYS A 261 16.94 0.54 21.30
N ASP A 262 16.39 -0.30 20.40
CA ASP A 262 17.12 -0.86 19.26
C ASP A 262 16.23 -0.88 18.01
N LEU A 263 16.47 0.09 17.13
CA LEU A 263 15.77 0.26 15.85
C LEU A 263 16.60 -0.28 14.66
N SER A 264 17.72 -0.95 14.89
CA SER A 264 18.65 -1.41 13.83
C SER A 264 17.98 -2.38 12.83
N ARG A 265 16.97 -3.14 13.27
CA ARG A 265 16.25 -4.10 12.45
C ARG A 265 14.95 -3.58 11.80
N LEU A 266 14.68 -2.27 11.88
CA LEU A 266 13.47 -1.67 11.27
C LEU A 266 13.35 -1.96 9.78
N ASN A 267 14.45 -1.90 9.03
CA ASN A 267 14.41 -2.19 7.60
C ASN A 267 14.00 -3.65 7.30
N ALA A 268 14.51 -4.62 8.06
CA ALA A 268 14.10 -6.02 7.93
C ALA A 268 12.62 -6.22 8.31
N ALA A 269 12.17 -5.61 9.41
CA ALA A 269 10.78 -5.63 9.82
C ALA A 269 9.85 -4.98 8.78
N PHE A 270 10.28 -3.87 8.16
CA PHE A 270 9.46 -3.14 7.21
C PHE A 270 9.42 -3.82 5.83
N PHE A 271 10.58 -4.14 5.24
CA PHE A 271 10.62 -4.65 3.86
C PHE A 271 10.39 -6.15 3.78
N THR A 272 11.20 -6.93 4.48
CA THR A 272 11.21 -8.39 4.32
C THR A 272 9.95 -9.03 4.88
N THR A 273 9.56 -8.69 6.12
CA THR A 273 8.40 -9.31 6.76
C THR A 273 7.10 -8.96 6.03
N ASN A 274 6.93 -7.69 5.61
CA ASN A 274 5.72 -7.27 4.91
C ASN A 274 5.61 -7.87 3.50
N ALA A 275 6.74 -8.08 2.80
CA ALA A 275 6.72 -8.80 1.53
C ALA A 275 6.24 -10.24 1.72
N PHE A 276 6.73 -10.95 2.74
CA PHE A 276 6.27 -12.31 3.04
C PHE A 276 4.79 -12.34 3.42
N VAL A 277 4.30 -11.42 4.25
CA VAL A 277 2.87 -11.35 4.62
C VAL A 277 2.00 -11.23 3.37
N SER A 278 2.28 -10.28 2.49
CA SER A 278 1.45 -10.04 1.31
C SER A 278 1.49 -11.20 0.31
N VAL A 279 2.67 -11.76 0.05
CA VAL A 279 2.84 -12.85 -0.91
C VAL A 279 2.26 -14.16 -0.40
N ILE A 280 2.51 -14.52 0.87
CA ILE A 280 1.97 -15.75 1.47
C ILE A 280 0.44 -15.71 1.48
N LEU A 281 -0.18 -14.61 1.93
CA LEU A 281 -1.63 -14.47 1.90
C LEU A 281 -2.18 -14.61 0.48
N PHE A 282 -1.59 -13.95 -0.50
CA PHE A 282 -2.05 -14.05 -1.87
C PHE A 282 -1.93 -15.48 -2.40
N VAL A 283 -0.77 -16.11 -2.26
CA VAL A 283 -0.52 -17.46 -2.79
C VAL A 283 -1.45 -18.48 -2.15
N THR A 284 -1.62 -18.44 -0.82
CA THR A 284 -2.48 -19.40 -0.12
C THR A 284 -3.96 -19.22 -0.46
N ILE A 285 -4.45 -17.98 -0.56
CA ILE A 285 -5.83 -17.71 -1.00
C ILE A 285 -6.05 -18.11 -2.46
N ALA A 286 -5.07 -17.84 -3.34
CA ALA A 286 -5.18 -18.22 -4.74
C ALA A 286 -5.19 -19.75 -4.94
N ILE A 287 -4.41 -20.48 -4.16
CA ILE A 287 -4.42 -21.96 -4.17
C ILE A 287 -5.80 -22.47 -3.71
N ASP A 288 -6.34 -21.95 -2.61
CA ASP A 288 -7.66 -22.35 -2.15
C ASP A 288 -8.74 -22.09 -3.19
N VAL A 289 -8.76 -20.91 -3.79
CA VAL A 289 -9.82 -20.50 -4.73
C VAL A 289 -9.74 -21.22 -6.08
N PHE A 290 -8.52 -21.42 -6.62
CA PHE A 290 -8.38 -21.91 -8.00
C PHE A 290 -7.97 -23.39 -8.12
N ILE A 291 -7.51 -24.01 -7.04
CA ILE A 291 -7.01 -25.38 -7.06
C ILE A 291 -7.86 -26.31 -6.19
N LEU A 292 -8.33 -25.86 -5.04
CA LEU A 292 -9.07 -26.67 -4.07
C LEU A 292 -10.58 -26.41 -4.10
N GLY A 293 -11.02 -25.19 -4.44
CA GLY A 293 -12.44 -24.82 -4.61
C GLY A 293 -12.86 -24.94 -6.04
#